data_e3db03728eb798bbaeba2368eb0bd3f8
#
_entry.id   e3db03728eb798bbaeba2368eb0bd3f8
#
_cell.length_a   1.000
_cell.length_b   1.000
_cell.length_c   1.000
_cell.angle_alpha   90.00
_cell.angle_beta   90.00
_cell.angle_gamma   90.00
#
_symmetry.space_group_name_H-M   'P 1'
#
loop_
_entity.id
_entity.type
_entity.pdbx_description
1 polymer ?
#
loop_
_entity_poly.entity_id
_entity_poly.type
_entity_poly.pdbx_seq_one_letter_code
_entity_poly.pdbx_strand_id
1 'polypeptide(L)'
;MEHLYVAQGIGGLFKIGRSSDPTSRAKALQKEFVARGDKLEKLIACDAVVSAIGIEYSLQMWVAETQTRQSGREWFVGGDFNATLMKAEALTAECRKRDEYEASPRGKAAKRREEARISELQQQWAAMKVAQLTRRAEHKARVERRRKAKAQRVNGA
;
A
#
# COMPACT_ATOMS: atom_id res chain seq x y z
N MET A 1 -2.48 14.70 -9.04
CA MET A 1 -3.13 13.67 -9.88
C MET A 1 -2.05 12.88 -10.58
N GLU A 2 -2.22 11.56 -10.70
CA GLU A 2 -1.28 10.65 -11.34
C GLU A 2 -2.00 9.82 -12.40
N HIS A 3 -1.28 9.45 -13.44
CA HIS A 3 -1.73 8.55 -14.49
C HIS A 3 -1.03 7.20 -14.34
N LEU A 4 -1.78 6.12 -14.33
CA LEU A 4 -1.24 4.79 -14.61
C LEU A 4 -0.92 4.72 -16.10
N TYR A 5 0.22 4.16 -16.48
CA TYR A 5 0.56 3.94 -17.88
C TYR A 5 1.03 2.52 -18.14
N VAL A 6 0.81 2.07 -19.38
CA VAL A 6 1.37 0.85 -19.92
C VAL A 6 2.21 1.22 -21.14
N ALA A 7 3.46 0.80 -21.15
CA ALA A 7 4.41 1.05 -22.23
C ALA A 7 4.86 -0.28 -22.84
N GLN A 8 4.99 -0.32 -24.17
CA GLN A 8 5.44 -1.49 -24.92
C GLN A 8 6.56 -1.09 -25.88
N GLY A 9 7.58 -1.94 -25.97
CA GLY A 9 8.61 -1.88 -26.98
C GLY A 9 8.32 -2.76 -28.19
N ILE A 10 8.99 -2.49 -29.29
CA ILE A 10 8.88 -3.25 -30.55
C ILE A 10 9.27 -4.72 -30.34
N GLY A 11 10.26 -4.99 -29.48
CA GLY A 11 10.72 -6.33 -29.11
C GLY A 11 9.82 -7.06 -28.11
N GLY A 12 8.66 -6.51 -27.76
CA GLY A 12 7.72 -7.11 -26.83
C GLY A 12 8.05 -6.88 -25.35
N LEU A 13 9.01 -5.99 -25.05
CA LEU A 13 9.28 -5.56 -23.70
C LEU A 13 8.14 -4.67 -23.19
N PHE A 14 7.72 -4.90 -21.98
CA PHE A 14 6.63 -4.19 -21.33
C PHE A 14 7.10 -3.43 -20.11
N LYS A 15 6.53 -2.25 -19.89
CA LYS A 15 6.67 -1.53 -18.63
C LYS A 15 5.32 -1.02 -18.13
N ILE A 16 5.08 -1.20 -16.84
CA ILE A 16 3.95 -0.63 -16.11
C ILE A 16 4.52 0.40 -15.13
N GLY A 17 3.89 1.55 -15.04
CA GLY A 17 4.31 2.61 -14.13
C GLY A 17 3.27 3.70 -14.00
N ARG A 18 3.63 4.73 -13.25
CA ARG A 18 2.79 5.92 -13.02
C ARG A 18 3.56 7.20 -13.29
N SER A 19 2.85 8.26 -13.62
CA SER A 19 3.43 9.58 -13.85
C SER A 19 2.39 10.66 -13.64
N SER A 20 2.80 11.81 -13.11
CA SER A 20 2.00 13.03 -13.12
C SER A 20 2.02 13.74 -14.48
N ASP A 21 3.03 13.45 -15.31
CA ASP A 21 3.18 13.97 -16.67
C ASP A 21 3.63 12.85 -17.62
N PRO A 22 2.65 12.16 -18.26
CA PRO A 22 2.94 11.10 -19.22
C PRO A 22 3.75 11.56 -20.44
N THR A 23 3.63 12.81 -20.85
CA THR A 23 4.34 13.35 -22.01
C THR A 23 5.84 13.46 -21.75
N SER A 24 6.22 14.06 -20.65
CA SER A 24 7.62 14.10 -20.21
C SER A 24 8.15 12.69 -19.92
N ARG A 25 7.32 11.81 -19.36
CA ARG A 25 7.68 10.42 -19.08
C ARG A 25 8.01 9.62 -20.34
N ALA A 26 7.31 9.86 -21.44
CA ALA A 26 7.57 9.20 -22.72
C ALA A 26 9.02 9.37 -23.18
N LYS A 27 9.60 10.57 -23.03
CA LYS A 27 11.00 10.85 -23.40
C LYS A 27 12.01 10.07 -22.54
N ALA A 28 11.72 9.94 -21.25
CA ALA A 28 12.55 9.14 -20.34
C ALA A 28 12.45 7.65 -20.67
N LEU A 29 11.24 7.16 -20.92
CA LEU A 29 10.99 5.77 -21.28
C LEU A 29 11.69 5.36 -22.56
N GLN A 30 11.74 6.23 -23.58
CA GLN A 30 12.48 5.93 -24.81
C GLN A 30 13.96 5.58 -24.51
N LYS A 31 14.61 6.31 -23.62
CA LYS A 31 15.99 6.04 -23.19
C LYS A 31 16.09 4.74 -22.38
N GLU A 32 15.11 4.48 -21.51
CA GLU A 32 15.08 3.26 -20.70
C GLU A 32 14.90 2.00 -21.56
N PHE A 33 14.04 2.05 -22.60
CA PHE A 33 13.85 0.95 -23.55
C PHE A 33 15.12 0.69 -24.36
N VAL A 34 15.75 1.74 -24.88
CA VAL A 34 17.04 1.64 -25.61
C VAL A 34 18.12 1.01 -24.74
N ALA A 35 18.25 1.41 -23.48
CA ALA A 35 19.20 0.84 -22.54
C ALA A 35 18.98 -0.66 -22.28
N ARG A 36 17.79 -1.17 -22.58
CA ARG A 36 17.42 -2.60 -22.47
C ARG A 36 17.44 -3.36 -23.81
N GLY A 37 17.94 -2.73 -24.85
CA GLY A 37 18.03 -3.33 -26.19
C GLY A 37 16.70 -3.35 -26.95
N ASP A 38 15.72 -2.53 -26.53
CA ASP A 38 14.43 -2.41 -27.20
C ASP A 38 14.15 -0.94 -27.58
N LYS A 39 13.07 -0.69 -28.29
CA LYS A 39 12.63 0.65 -28.67
C LYS A 39 11.17 0.82 -28.30
N LEU A 40 10.86 1.89 -27.57
CA LEU A 40 9.49 2.22 -27.22
C LEU A 40 8.62 2.37 -28.47
N GLU A 41 7.56 1.58 -28.56
CA GLU A 41 6.57 1.60 -29.63
C GLU A 41 5.31 2.35 -29.19
N LYS A 42 4.79 2.00 -28.01
CA LYS A 42 3.53 2.52 -27.50
C LYS A 42 3.68 2.94 -26.05
N LEU A 43 3.04 4.05 -25.70
CA LEU A 43 2.79 4.48 -24.33
C LEU A 43 1.35 4.94 -24.24
N ILE A 44 0.54 4.25 -23.46
CA ILE A 44 -0.85 4.65 -23.20
C ILE A 44 -1.00 4.93 -21.71
N ALA A 45 -1.44 6.13 -21.41
CA ALA A 45 -1.76 6.57 -20.06
C ALA A 45 -3.27 6.52 -19.86
N CYS A 46 -3.70 5.92 -18.74
CA CYS A 46 -5.09 5.93 -18.31
C CYS A 46 -5.48 7.31 -17.75
N ASP A 47 -6.74 7.51 -17.50
CA ASP A 47 -7.26 8.72 -16.85
C ASP A 47 -6.57 9.00 -15.51
N ALA A 48 -6.46 10.29 -15.17
CA ALA A 48 -5.82 10.69 -13.92
C ALA A 48 -6.66 10.30 -12.69
N VAL A 49 -5.96 9.85 -11.66
CA VAL A 49 -6.50 9.54 -10.32
C VAL A 49 -5.75 10.32 -9.25
N VAL A 50 -6.27 10.36 -8.03
CA VAL A 50 -5.60 11.07 -6.91
C VAL A 50 -4.25 10.43 -6.62
N SER A 51 -4.19 9.09 -6.57
CA SER A 51 -2.94 8.33 -6.42
C SER A 51 -3.02 7.02 -7.19
N ALA A 52 -2.08 6.79 -8.08
CA ALA A 52 -2.00 5.59 -8.90
C ALA A 52 -1.17 4.45 -8.25
N ILE A 53 -0.56 4.66 -7.09
CA ILE A 53 0.39 3.70 -6.50
C ILE A 53 -0.24 2.32 -6.24
N GLY A 54 -1.47 2.28 -5.71
CA GLY A 54 -2.15 1.02 -5.40
C GLY A 54 -2.58 0.25 -6.66
N ILE A 55 -3.07 0.96 -7.68
CA ILE A 55 -3.49 0.34 -8.94
C ILE A 55 -2.29 -0.10 -9.79
N GLU A 56 -1.18 0.65 -9.75
CA GLU A 56 0.10 0.24 -10.36
C GLU A 56 0.56 -1.10 -9.80
N TYR A 57 0.61 -1.23 -8.47
CA TYR A 57 0.99 -2.47 -7.81
C TYR A 57 0.05 -3.63 -8.17
N SER A 58 -1.26 -3.41 -8.13
CA SER A 58 -2.27 -4.42 -8.47
C SER A 58 -2.13 -4.89 -9.93
N LEU A 59 -1.87 -3.98 -10.86
CA LEU A 59 -1.66 -4.32 -12.26
C LEU A 59 -0.35 -5.10 -12.46
N GLN A 60 0.73 -4.69 -11.80
CA GLN A 60 2.02 -5.40 -11.86
C GLN A 60 1.90 -6.84 -11.32
N MET A 61 1.14 -7.04 -10.25
CA MET A 61 0.90 -8.39 -9.72
C MET A 61 0.07 -9.24 -10.67
N TRP A 62 -1.01 -8.68 -11.24
CA TRP A 62 -1.84 -9.39 -12.22
C TRP A 62 -1.06 -9.78 -13.48
N VAL A 63 -0.23 -8.87 -14.02
CA VAL A 63 0.62 -9.16 -15.19
C VAL A 63 1.68 -10.21 -14.86
N ALA A 64 2.23 -10.21 -13.64
CA ALA A 64 3.22 -11.19 -13.23
C ALA A 64 2.71 -12.65 -13.18
N GLU A 65 1.40 -12.85 -13.15
CA GLU A 65 0.79 -14.19 -13.26
C GLU A 65 0.80 -14.73 -14.69
N THR A 66 0.84 -13.85 -15.69
CA THR A 66 0.71 -14.20 -17.11
C THR A 66 1.97 -13.93 -17.94
N GLN A 67 2.92 -13.18 -17.40
CA GLN A 67 4.11 -12.73 -18.12
C GLN A 67 5.39 -12.93 -17.30
N THR A 68 6.51 -13.13 -18.00
CA THR A 68 7.82 -13.25 -17.35
C THR A 68 8.36 -11.88 -16.96
N ARG A 69 8.72 -11.70 -15.70
CA ARG A 69 9.43 -10.51 -15.23
C ARG A 69 10.86 -10.51 -15.77
N GLN A 70 11.24 -9.42 -16.41
CA GLN A 70 12.61 -9.25 -16.88
C GLN A 70 13.52 -8.66 -15.80
N SER A 71 13.05 -7.61 -15.11
CA SER A 71 13.86 -6.89 -14.11
C SER A 71 12.95 -6.08 -13.18
N GLY A 72 13.12 -6.25 -11.89
CA GLY A 72 12.31 -5.56 -10.88
C GLY A 72 10.84 -5.92 -10.96
N ARG A 73 9.96 -5.00 -10.53
CA ARG A 73 8.51 -5.19 -10.52
C ARG A 73 7.80 -4.61 -11.74
N GLU A 74 8.48 -3.78 -12.50
CA GLU A 74 7.88 -2.90 -13.51
C GLU A 74 8.10 -3.37 -14.95
N TRP A 75 9.05 -4.30 -15.18
CA TRP A 75 9.46 -4.75 -16.50
C TRP A 75 9.11 -6.21 -16.73
N PHE A 76 8.45 -6.47 -17.87
CA PHE A 76 7.95 -7.78 -18.25
C PHE A 76 8.29 -8.09 -19.69
N VAL A 77 8.29 -9.36 -20.06
CA VAL A 77 8.50 -9.86 -21.42
C VAL A 77 7.32 -10.75 -21.81
N GLY A 78 6.83 -10.57 -23.01
CA GLY A 78 5.67 -11.30 -23.53
C GLY A 78 4.34 -10.77 -22.99
N GLY A 79 3.27 -11.44 -23.35
CA GLY A 79 1.92 -11.13 -22.91
C GLY A 79 1.12 -10.26 -23.87
N ASP A 80 -0.11 -9.97 -23.44
CA ASP A 80 -1.08 -9.22 -24.24
C ASP A 80 -1.18 -7.77 -23.78
N PHE A 81 -0.69 -6.86 -24.62
CA PHE A 81 -0.76 -5.42 -24.35
C PHE A 81 -2.20 -4.94 -24.17
N ASN A 82 -3.11 -5.41 -25.02
CA ASN A 82 -4.50 -4.95 -25.00
C ASN A 82 -5.21 -5.44 -23.74
N ALA A 83 -5.00 -6.70 -23.34
CA ALA A 83 -5.53 -7.21 -22.09
C ALA A 83 -4.98 -6.45 -20.87
N THR A 84 -3.68 -6.13 -20.89
CA THR A 84 -3.04 -5.31 -19.83
C THR A 84 -3.63 -3.90 -19.77
N LEU A 85 -3.85 -3.27 -20.93
CA LEU A 85 -4.46 -1.94 -21.01
C LEU A 85 -5.90 -1.95 -20.52
N MET A 86 -6.72 -2.90 -20.95
CA MET A 86 -8.11 -3.05 -20.48
C MET A 86 -8.17 -3.22 -18.96
N LYS A 87 -7.25 -4.02 -18.38
CA LYS A 87 -7.16 -4.18 -16.93
C LYS A 87 -6.73 -2.90 -16.25
N ALA A 88 -5.79 -2.15 -16.81
CA ALA A 88 -5.36 -0.85 -16.31
C ALA A 88 -6.50 0.17 -16.29
N GLU A 89 -7.28 0.24 -17.36
CA GLU A 89 -8.46 1.12 -17.47
C GLU A 89 -9.53 0.75 -16.45
N ALA A 90 -9.82 -0.54 -16.29
CA ALA A 90 -10.78 -1.01 -15.30
C ALA A 90 -10.37 -0.63 -13.86
N LEU A 91 -9.11 -0.87 -13.49
CA LEU A 91 -8.58 -0.49 -12.18
C LEU A 91 -8.60 1.03 -11.96
N THR A 92 -8.30 1.80 -13.00
CA THR A 92 -8.36 3.26 -12.96
C THR A 92 -9.79 3.76 -12.77
N ALA A 93 -10.76 3.18 -13.48
CA ALA A 93 -12.18 3.53 -13.34
C ALA A 93 -12.72 3.21 -11.93
N GLU A 94 -12.33 2.09 -11.34
CA GLU A 94 -12.67 1.75 -9.95
C GLU A 94 -12.06 2.73 -8.96
N CYS A 95 -10.79 3.10 -9.16
CA CYS A 95 -10.10 4.09 -8.33
C CYS A 95 -10.81 5.45 -8.38
N ARG A 96 -11.17 5.92 -9.57
CA ARG A 96 -11.91 7.20 -9.73
C ARG A 96 -13.25 7.19 -9.00
N LYS A 97 -14.02 6.12 -9.13
CA LYS A 97 -15.29 5.98 -8.39
C LYS A 97 -15.10 6.07 -6.87
N ARG A 98 -14.03 5.46 -6.37
CA ARG A 98 -13.65 5.57 -4.95
C ARG A 98 -13.26 6.99 -4.58
N ASP A 99 -12.40 7.63 -5.37
CA ASP A 99 -11.96 9.02 -5.14
C ASP A 99 -13.17 9.99 -5.13
N GLU A 100 -14.10 9.82 -6.08
CA GLU A 100 -15.35 10.59 -6.15
C GLU A 100 -16.23 10.35 -4.91
N TYR A 101 -16.37 9.10 -4.48
CA TYR A 101 -17.09 8.78 -3.25
C TYR A 101 -16.44 9.42 -2.02
N GLU A 102 -15.12 9.30 -1.85
CA GLU A 102 -14.40 9.89 -0.72
C GLU A 102 -14.47 11.41 -0.70
N ALA A 103 -14.48 12.06 -1.86
CA ALA A 103 -14.67 13.51 -1.99
C ALA A 103 -16.10 13.97 -1.66
N SER A 104 -17.08 13.09 -1.77
CA SER A 104 -18.49 13.39 -1.51
C SER A 104 -18.75 13.71 -0.03
N PRO A 105 -19.85 14.44 0.29
CA PRO A 105 -20.25 14.67 1.69
C PRO A 105 -20.47 13.38 2.47
N ARG A 106 -21.00 12.34 1.81
CA ARG A 106 -21.24 11.03 2.41
C ARG A 106 -19.93 10.29 2.71
N GLY A 107 -18.96 10.30 1.79
CA GLY A 107 -17.64 9.71 1.98
C GLY A 107 -16.86 10.39 3.10
N LYS A 108 -16.87 11.73 3.12
CA LYS A 108 -16.25 12.52 4.21
C LYS A 108 -16.86 12.21 5.58
N ALA A 109 -18.19 12.06 5.64
CA ALA A 109 -18.87 11.68 6.88
C ALA A 109 -18.52 10.25 7.31
N ALA A 110 -18.44 9.30 6.38
CA ALA A 110 -18.04 7.93 6.65
C ALA A 110 -16.59 7.86 7.18
N LYS A 111 -15.67 8.59 6.56
CA LYS A 111 -14.27 8.68 7.00
C LYS A 111 -14.14 9.24 8.40
N ARG A 112 -14.84 10.33 8.73
CA ARG A 112 -14.85 10.91 10.08
C ARG A 112 -15.37 9.92 11.14
N ARG A 113 -16.40 9.13 10.81
CA ARG A 113 -16.91 8.10 11.72
C ARG A 113 -15.87 7.00 11.97
N GLU A 114 -15.18 6.56 10.93
CA GLU A 114 -14.16 5.52 11.06
C GLU A 114 -12.93 6.04 11.84
N GLU A 115 -12.49 7.27 11.60
CA GLU A 115 -11.43 7.93 12.36
C GLU A 115 -11.78 8.04 13.86
N ALA A 116 -13.03 8.42 14.18
CA ALA A 116 -13.51 8.47 15.55
C ALA A 116 -13.52 7.08 16.20
N ARG A 117 -13.98 6.04 15.47
CA ARG A 117 -13.97 4.66 15.95
C ARG A 117 -12.55 4.14 16.21
N ILE A 118 -11.62 4.42 15.30
CA ILE A 118 -10.21 4.05 15.48
C ILE A 118 -9.62 4.73 16.72
N SER A 119 -9.90 6.03 16.90
CA SER A 119 -9.44 6.79 18.06
C SER A 119 -9.99 6.20 19.37
N GLU A 120 -11.27 5.83 19.41
CA GLU A 120 -11.90 5.18 20.56
C GLU A 120 -11.24 3.83 20.88
N LEU A 121 -11.02 2.99 19.86
CA LEU A 121 -10.32 1.73 20.03
C LEU A 121 -8.88 1.92 20.56
N GLN A 122 -8.16 2.90 20.07
CA GLN A 122 -6.82 3.22 20.56
C GLN A 122 -6.82 3.63 22.03
N GLN A 123 -7.80 4.44 22.45
CA GLN A 123 -7.97 4.83 23.85
C GLN A 123 -8.30 3.63 24.75
N GLN A 124 -9.19 2.73 24.31
CA GLN A 124 -9.52 1.50 25.03
C GLN A 124 -8.28 0.59 25.18
N TRP A 125 -7.50 0.45 24.13
CA TRP A 125 -6.25 -0.31 24.16
C TRP A 125 -5.22 0.28 25.12
N ALA A 126 -5.07 1.59 25.13
CA ALA A 126 -4.18 2.29 26.05
C ALA A 126 -4.63 2.08 27.51
N ALA A 127 -5.93 2.24 27.79
CA ALA A 127 -6.50 1.99 29.12
C ALA A 127 -6.29 0.54 29.60
N MET A 128 -6.54 -0.44 28.74
CA MET A 128 -6.28 -1.85 29.06
C MET A 128 -4.80 -2.11 29.37
N LYS A 129 -3.90 -1.53 28.59
CA LYS A 129 -2.45 -1.67 28.80
C LYS A 129 -2.02 -1.08 30.16
N VAL A 130 -2.53 0.09 30.52
CA VAL A 130 -2.29 0.71 31.83
C VAL A 130 -2.81 -0.18 32.96
N ALA A 131 -4.07 -0.64 32.87
CA ALA A 131 -4.66 -1.52 33.86
C ALA A 131 -3.86 -2.83 34.05
N GLN A 132 -3.35 -3.41 32.96
CA GLN A 132 -2.51 -4.60 33.01
C GLN A 132 -1.18 -4.34 33.74
N LEU A 133 -0.55 -3.20 33.45
CA LEU A 133 0.71 -2.81 34.12
C LEU A 133 0.49 -2.57 35.62
N THR A 134 -0.59 -1.91 35.98
CA THR A 134 -0.96 -1.67 37.37
C THR A 134 -1.16 -2.99 38.14
N ARG A 135 -1.95 -3.93 37.58
CA ARG A 135 -2.14 -5.25 38.18
C ARG A 135 -0.82 -6.02 38.36
N ARG A 136 0.11 -5.93 37.40
CA ARG A 136 1.43 -6.56 37.50
C ARG A 136 2.27 -5.92 38.62
N ALA A 137 2.24 -4.60 38.75
CA ALA A 137 2.96 -3.88 39.78
C ALA A 137 2.40 -4.22 41.18
N GLU A 138 1.08 -4.25 41.38
CA GLU A 138 0.42 -4.64 42.59
C GLU A 138 0.75 -6.10 42.98
N HIS A 139 0.72 -7.00 42.05
CA HIS A 139 1.10 -8.40 42.25
C HIS A 139 2.57 -8.53 42.71
N LYS A 140 3.49 -7.81 42.05
CA LYS A 140 4.90 -7.78 42.43
C LYS A 140 5.10 -7.24 43.86
N ALA A 141 4.46 -6.13 44.17
CA ALA A 141 4.51 -5.55 45.53
C ALA A 141 3.93 -6.49 46.61
N ARG A 142 2.84 -7.21 46.30
CA ARG A 142 2.26 -8.22 47.20
C ARG A 142 3.20 -9.40 47.45
N VAL A 143 3.88 -9.88 46.42
CA VAL A 143 4.87 -10.98 46.54
C VAL A 143 6.05 -10.53 47.41
N GLU A 144 6.53 -9.31 47.16
CA GLU A 144 7.66 -8.75 47.93
C GLU A 144 7.32 -8.57 49.41
N ARG A 145 6.13 -8.02 49.75
CA ARG A 145 5.65 -7.93 51.15
C ARG A 145 5.60 -9.30 51.81
N ARG A 146 5.11 -10.35 51.13
CA ARG A 146 5.09 -11.71 51.68
C ARG A 146 6.49 -12.26 51.92
N ARG A 147 7.44 -11.99 51.03
CA ARG A 147 8.86 -12.42 51.19
C ARG A 147 9.49 -11.73 52.42
N LYS A 148 9.30 -10.43 52.59
CA LYS A 148 9.80 -9.68 53.76
C LYS A 148 9.20 -10.17 55.04
N ALA A 149 7.90 -10.41 55.13
CA ALA A 149 7.23 -10.93 56.28
C ALA A 149 7.72 -12.34 56.67
N LYS A 150 8.00 -13.22 55.66
CA LYS A 150 8.56 -14.54 55.92
C LYS A 150 9.99 -14.46 56.46
N ALA A 151 10.83 -13.60 55.89
CA ALA A 151 12.21 -13.41 56.36
C ALA A 151 12.27 -12.88 57.80
N GLN A 152 11.39 -11.95 58.21
CA GLN A 152 11.31 -11.47 59.58
C GLN A 152 10.90 -12.54 60.59
N ARG A 153 10.03 -13.48 60.19
CA ARG A 153 9.64 -14.61 61.05
C ARG A 153 10.76 -15.62 61.27
N VAL A 154 11.66 -15.80 60.30
CA VAL A 154 12.79 -16.71 60.40
C VAL A 154 13.95 -16.13 61.23
N ASN A 155 14.14 -14.81 61.20
CA ASN A 155 15.24 -14.14 61.92
C ASN A 155 14.85 -13.70 63.34
N GLY A 156 13.60 -13.86 63.76
CA GLY A 156 13.11 -13.50 65.11
C GLY A 156 12.82 -14.68 66.02
N ALA A 157 13.12 -15.89 65.56
CA ALA A 157 13.10 -17.15 66.34
C ALA A 157 14.52 -17.61 66.64
#